data_26a22a31e4f5b73fd6f7c91b2b0637ca
#
_entry.id   26a22a31e4f5b73fd6f7c91b2b0637ca
#
_cell.length_a   1.000
_cell.length_b   1.000
_cell.length_c   1.000
_cell.angle_alpha   90.00
_cell.angle_beta   90.00
_cell.angle_gamma   90.00
#
_symmetry.space_group_name_H-M   'P 1'
#
loop_
_entity.id
_entity.type
_entity.pdbx_description
1 polymer ?
#
loop_
_entity_poly.entity_id
_entity_poly.type
_entity_poly.pdbx_seq_one_letter_code
_entity_poly.pdbx_strand_id
1 'polypeptide(L)'
;TQDSSSAASDVYKRQCMDYEPFKVDYVAGNAYVGATLSMYPAPGGTHLGNFIAWDADKGKIAWSVPEPFSVWSGALATAGGITFYGTLEGYAKAVESKTGKELFSFKTPSGIIGNFMAYSHKGKQYVGILSGVGGWAGIGLAAGLTDPTAGLGAVGAYSALSNHTALGGVLTVFALP
;
A
#
# COMPACT_ATOMS: atom_id res chain seq x y z
N THR A 1 18.05 -28.21 -4.07
CA THR A 1 17.56 -27.52 -2.87
C THR A 1 16.94 -26.22 -3.31
N GLN A 2 15.62 -26.19 -3.33
CA GLN A 2 14.83 -25.00 -3.62
C GLN A 2 14.91 -24.11 -2.39
N ASP A 3 15.66 -22.99 -2.48
CA ASP A 3 15.56 -21.92 -1.50
C ASP A 3 14.18 -21.27 -1.65
N SER A 4 13.24 -21.73 -0.84
CA SER A 4 11.94 -21.10 -0.71
C SER A 4 12.06 -19.87 0.19
N SER A 5 12.71 -18.81 -0.30
CA SER A 5 12.55 -17.50 0.28
C SER A 5 11.20 -16.95 -0.18
N SER A 6 10.13 -17.29 0.54
CA SER A 6 8.86 -16.60 0.41
C SER A 6 9.06 -15.18 0.92
N ALA A 7 9.21 -14.21 0.03
CA ALA A 7 9.05 -12.82 0.38
C ALA A 7 7.57 -12.63 0.75
N ALA A 8 7.22 -12.86 2.01
CA ALA A 8 5.96 -12.44 2.55
C ALA A 8 6.03 -10.93 2.69
N SER A 9 5.40 -10.20 1.78
CA SER A 9 5.14 -8.78 1.99
C SER A 9 4.05 -8.67 3.03
N ASP A 10 4.44 -8.55 4.28
CA ASP A 10 3.51 -8.16 5.33
C ASP A 10 3.55 -6.64 5.45
N VAL A 11 2.40 -6.01 5.21
CA VAL A 11 2.23 -4.57 5.35
C VAL A 11 2.13 -4.25 6.84
N TYR A 12 3.25 -4.14 7.51
CA TYR A 12 3.30 -3.65 8.88
C TYR A 12 3.00 -2.14 8.88
N LYS A 13 1.76 -1.82 9.18
CA LYS A 13 1.32 -0.44 9.38
C LYS A 13 1.89 0.05 10.70
N ARG A 14 2.85 0.98 10.69
CA ARG A 14 3.21 1.76 11.88
C ARG A 14 2.19 2.87 12.12
N GLN A 15 0.95 2.45 12.21
CA GLN A 15 -0.22 3.28 12.40
C GLN A 15 -0.86 2.87 13.72
N CYS A 16 -1.12 3.83 14.58
CA CYS A 16 -1.96 3.63 15.74
C CYS A 16 -3.41 3.85 15.36
N MET A 17 -4.30 3.12 15.99
CA MET A 17 -5.73 3.24 15.82
C MET A 17 -6.37 3.38 17.20
N ASP A 18 -7.01 4.50 17.45
CA ASP A 18 -7.90 4.66 18.59
C ASP A 18 -9.27 4.09 18.24
N TYR A 19 -9.81 3.38 19.19
CA TYR A 19 -11.08 2.69 19.05
C TYR A 19 -11.99 3.09 20.22
N GLU A 20 -13.05 3.84 19.91
CA GLU A 20 -14.06 4.25 20.88
C GLU A 20 -15.40 3.55 20.55
N PRO A 21 -15.77 2.50 21.32
CA PRO A 21 -16.99 1.75 21.03
C PRO A 21 -18.24 2.55 21.36
N PHE A 22 -19.28 2.42 20.55
CA PHE A 22 -20.59 2.96 20.85
C PHE A 22 -21.69 1.96 20.47
N LYS A 23 -22.88 2.10 21.10
CA LYS A 23 -24.04 1.27 20.76
C LYS A 23 -24.61 1.71 19.40
N VAL A 24 -24.72 0.79 18.50
CA VAL A 24 -25.28 1.01 17.16
C VAL A 24 -26.57 0.24 17.01
N ASP A 25 -27.60 0.88 16.49
CA ASP A 25 -28.80 0.19 16.00
C ASP A 25 -28.55 -0.28 14.57
N TYR A 26 -28.79 -1.56 14.33
CA TYR A 26 -28.62 -2.15 13.02
C TYR A 26 -29.59 -1.53 12.00
N VAL A 27 -29.04 -1.02 10.91
CA VAL A 27 -29.78 -0.56 9.73
C VAL A 27 -29.32 -1.34 8.51
N ALA A 28 -30.25 -2.10 7.90
CA ALA A 28 -29.93 -2.91 6.74
C ALA A 28 -29.38 -2.04 5.58
N GLY A 29 -28.30 -2.49 4.97
CA GLY A 29 -27.63 -1.78 3.87
C GLY A 29 -26.61 -0.72 4.29
N ASN A 30 -26.49 -0.39 5.59
CA ASN A 30 -25.46 0.50 6.10
C ASN A 30 -24.26 -0.30 6.62
N ALA A 31 -23.07 0.15 6.26
CA ALA A 31 -21.84 -0.37 6.85
C ALA A 31 -21.61 0.28 8.22
N TYR A 32 -21.30 -0.53 9.24
CA TYR A 32 -20.95 -0.05 10.56
C TYR A 32 -20.00 -1.03 11.27
N VAL A 33 -19.22 -0.53 12.21
CA VAL A 33 -18.29 -1.34 13.03
C VAL A 33 -18.59 -1.21 14.54
N GLY A 34 -19.57 -0.39 14.92
CA GLY A 34 -19.91 -0.14 16.33
C GLY A 34 -18.86 0.66 17.08
N ALA A 35 -18.06 1.42 16.38
CA ALA A 35 -16.99 2.25 16.96
C ALA A 35 -16.65 3.45 16.08
N THR A 36 -16.20 4.53 16.73
CA THR A 36 -15.45 5.60 16.10
C THR A 36 -14.00 5.19 16.04
N LEU A 37 -13.37 5.39 14.90
CA LEU A 37 -11.96 5.07 14.68
C LEU A 37 -11.19 6.32 14.27
N SER A 38 -10.01 6.49 14.85
CA SER A 38 -9.03 7.51 14.45
C SER A 38 -7.71 6.82 14.18
N MET A 39 -7.03 7.24 13.11
CA MET A 39 -5.75 6.66 12.71
C MET A 39 -4.68 7.75 12.62
N TYR A 40 -3.51 7.47 13.15
CA TYR A 40 -2.38 8.40 13.20
C TYR A 40 -1.05 7.65 13.20
N PRO A 41 0.09 8.32 12.91
CA PRO A 41 1.40 7.68 13.03
C PRO A 41 1.66 7.22 14.47
N ALA A 42 2.35 6.09 14.63
CA ALA A 42 2.76 5.64 15.97
C ALA A 42 3.59 6.73 16.66
N PRO A 43 3.58 6.80 18.02
CA PRO A 43 4.33 7.78 18.77
C PRO A 43 5.81 7.81 18.35
N GLY A 44 6.31 9.00 17.97
CA GLY A 44 7.64 9.19 17.41
C GLY A 44 7.81 8.76 15.95
N GLY A 45 6.75 8.25 15.31
CA GLY A 45 6.74 7.92 13.88
C GLY A 45 6.46 9.15 13.01
N THR A 46 7.15 9.22 11.88
CA THR A 46 6.98 10.28 10.87
C THR A 46 6.26 9.78 9.62
N HIS A 47 5.84 8.51 9.60
CA HIS A 47 5.27 7.83 8.45
C HIS A 47 4.19 6.84 8.88
N LEU A 48 3.23 6.56 7.99
CA LEU A 48 2.12 5.65 8.24
C LEU A 48 2.40 4.23 7.72
N GLY A 49 3.35 4.06 6.81
CA GLY A 49 3.63 2.80 6.14
C GLY A 49 5.06 2.30 6.30
N ASN A 50 5.21 0.99 6.18
CA ASN A 50 6.49 0.34 5.97
C ASN A 50 6.31 -0.79 4.97
N PHE A 51 7.19 -0.86 3.99
CA PHE A 51 7.34 -2.04 3.16
C PHE A 51 8.48 -2.89 3.75
N ILE A 52 8.18 -4.11 4.15
CA ILE A 52 9.13 -4.96 4.89
C ILE A 52 9.36 -6.29 4.19
N ALA A 53 10.55 -6.87 4.40
CA ALA A 53 10.79 -8.29 4.23
C ALA A 53 10.86 -8.99 5.59
N TRP A 54 10.13 -10.07 5.72
CA TRP A 54 10.11 -10.89 6.91
C TRP A 54 10.96 -12.15 6.70
N ASP A 55 11.93 -12.37 7.57
CA ASP A 55 12.71 -13.61 7.61
C ASP A 55 11.94 -14.62 8.49
N ALA A 56 11.27 -15.55 7.84
CA ALA A 56 10.42 -16.53 8.54
C ALA A 56 11.23 -17.52 9.39
N ASP A 57 12.46 -17.84 8.98
CA ASP A 57 13.32 -18.77 9.72
C ASP A 57 13.82 -18.15 11.03
N LYS A 58 14.08 -16.84 11.02
CA LYS A 58 14.56 -16.11 12.19
C LYS A 58 13.45 -15.38 12.95
N GLY A 59 12.22 -15.36 12.43
CA GLY A 59 11.09 -14.70 13.06
C GLY A 59 11.29 -13.19 13.22
N LYS A 60 11.96 -12.51 12.27
CA LYS A 60 12.28 -11.07 12.36
C LYS A 60 12.25 -10.37 11.02
N ILE A 61 12.11 -9.03 11.09
CA ILE A 61 12.25 -8.17 9.91
C ILE A 61 13.70 -8.24 9.41
N ALA A 62 13.88 -8.62 8.14
CA ALA A 62 15.17 -8.61 7.46
C ALA A 62 15.57 -7.18 7.07
N TRP A 63 14.61 -6.44 6.50
CA TRP A 63 14.76 -5.02 6.17
C TRP A 63 13.39 -4.33 6.11
N SER A 64 13.40 -3.00 6.17
CA SER A 64 12.19 -2.16 6.15
C SER A 64 12.45 -0.88 5.37
N VAL A 65 11.51 -0.51 4.51
CA VAL A 65 11.49 0.76 3.77
C VAL A 65 10.30 1.57 4.29
N PRO A 66 10.53 2.72 4.97
CA PRO A 66 9.44 3.58 5.42
C PRO A 66 8.78 4.28 4.24
N GLU A 67 7.44 4.39 4.29
CA GLU A 67 6.64 5.09 3.29
C GLU A 67 5.71 6.09 3.98
N PRO A 68 5.50 7.30 3.43
CA PRO A 68 4.67 8.32 4.04
C PRO A 68 3.28 7.83 4.41
N PHE A 69 2.66 7.07 3.50
CA PHE A 69 1.36 6.43 3.72
C PHE A 69 1.49 4.92 3.79
N SER A 70 0.46 4.27 4.36
CA SER A 70 0.41 2.81 4.39
C SER A 70 0.50 2.23 2.97
N VAL A 71 1.29 1.17 2.79
CA VAL A 71 1.40 0.47 1.52
C VAL A 71 0.18 -0.44 1.35
N TRP A 72 -0.62 -0.19 0.34
CA TRP A 72 -1.85 -0.94 0.04
C TRP A 72 -1.71 -1.88 -1.15
N SER A 73 -0.68 -1.67 -1.96
CA SER A 73 -0.42 -2.57 -3.09
C SER A 73 0.05 -3.93 -2.60
N GLY A 74 -0.20 -4.96 -3.39
CA GLY A 74 0.52 -6.22 -3.24
C GLY A 74 1.98 -6.10 -3.69
N ALA A 75 2.82 -7.05 -3.29
CA ALA A 75 4.19 -7.17 -3.73
C ALA A 75 4.32 -8.25 -4.80
N LEU A 76 5.08 -7.97 -5.85
CA LEU A 76 5.46 -8.94 -6.88
C LEU A 76 6.95 -9.23 -6.77
N ALA A 77 7.32 -10.37 -6.20
CA ALA A 77 8.70 -10.85 -6.18
C ALA A 77 9.00 -11.64 -7.47
N THR A 78 10.17 -11.40 -8.04
CA THR A 78 10.62 -12.06 -9.27
C THR A 78 11.82 -12.99 -8.98
N ALA A 79 11.99 -14.00 -9.83
CA ALA A 79 13.14 -14.91 -9.74
C ALA A 79 14.49 -14.19 -9.93
N GLY A 80 14.50 -13.00 -10.54
CA GLY A 80 15.68 -12.17 -10.70
C GLY A 80 16.10 -11.41 -9.43
N GLY A 81 15.42 -11.63 -8.29
CA GLY A 81 15.76 -10.97 -7.02
C GLY A 81 15.28 -9.53 -6.92
N ILE A 82 14.26 -9.16 -7.67
CA ILE A 82 13.62 -7.84 -7.65
C ILE A 82 12.20 -8.00 -7.14
N THR A 83 11.80 -7.11 -6.24
CA THR A 83 10.43 -7.03 -5.73
C THR A 83 9.82 -5.68 -6.10
N PHE A 84 8.64 -5.72 -6.72
CA PHE A 84 7.85 -4.54 -7.10
C PHE A 84 6.75 -4.29 -6.07
N TYR A 85 6.50 -3.03 -5.76
CA TYR A 85 5.34 -2.58 -4.97
C TYR A 85 4.93 -1.16 -5.36
N GLY A 86 3.78 -0.72 -4.92
CA GLY A 86 3.26 0.61 -5.21
C GLY A 86 2.91 1.39 -3.95
N THR A 87 2.94 2.70 -4.04
CA THR A 87 2.59 3.60 -2.94
C THR A 87 1.29 4.34 -3.20
N LEU A 88 0.64 4.84 -2.15
CA LEU A 88 -0.58 5.65 -2.29
C LEU A 88 -0.32 6.98 -2.97
N GLU A 89 0.90 7.51 -2.88
CA GLU A 89 1.27 8.71 -3.64
C GLU A 89 1.36 8.44 -5.15
N GLY A 90 1.42 7.17 -5.56
CA GLY A 90 1.46 6.74 -6.95
C GLY A 90 2.84 6.39 -7.48
N TYR A 91 3.79 6.05 -6.64
CA TYR A 91 5.08 5.54 -7.09
C TYR A 91 5.03 4.04 -7.31
N ALA A 92 5.33 3.61 -8.52
CA ALA A 92 5.69 2.23 -8.84
C ALA A 92 7.17 2.05 -8.52
N LYS A 93 7.48 1.24 -7.54
CA LYS A 93 8.85 1.03 -7.05
C LYS A 93 9.31 -0.40 -7.28
N ALA A 94 10.62 -0.55 -7.50
CA ALA A 94 11.29 -1.84 -7.50
C ALA A 94 12.47 -1.80 -6.53
N VAL A 95 12.58 -2.82 -5.69
CA VAL A 95 13.67 -2.95 -4.71
C VAL A 95 14.39 -4.28 -4.90
N GLU A 96 15.65 -4.32 -4.51
CA GLU A 96 16.38 -5.57 -4.38
C GLU A 96 15.76 -6.41 -3.26
N SER A 97 15.34 -7.63 -3.56
CA SER A 97 14.59 -8.48 -2.61
C SER A 97 15.39 -8.81 -1.34
N LYS A 98 16.73 -8.86 -1.42
CA LYS A 98 17.58 -9.20 -0.29
C LYS A 98 17.80 -8.06 0.69
N THR A 99 17.83 -6.82 0.22
CA THR A 99 18.30 -5.65 0.99
C THR A 99 17.25 -4.57 1.17
N GLY A 100 16.19 -4.57 0.34
CA GLY A 100 15.22 -3.46 0.26
C GLY A 100 15.76 -2.21 -0.43
N LYS A 101 16.98 -2.26 -1.01
CA LYS A 101 17.55 -1.12 -1.75
C LYS A 101 16.66 -0.78 -2.95
N GLU A 102 16.24 0.48 -3.06
CA GLU A 102 15.50 0.96 -4.22
C GLU A 102 16.37 0.90 -5.48
N LEU A 103 15.84 0.26 -6.52
CA LEU A 103 16.47 0.10 -7.83
C LEU A 103 15.79 0.94 -8.90
N PHE A 104 14.48 1.19 -8.72
CA PHE A 104 13.67 1.92 -9.69
C PHE A 104 12.49 2.55 -8.98
N SER A 105 12.10 3.75 -9.44
CA SER A 105 10.91 4.46 -9.00
C SER A 105 10.31 5.23 -10.18
N PHE A 106 9.01 5.09 -10.37
CA PHE A 106 8.28 5.77 -11.44
C PHE A 106 6.97 6.33 -10.92
N LYS A 107 6.73 7.62 -11.13
CA LYS A 107 5.49 8.28 -10.73
C LYS A 107 4.39 7.99 -11.74
N THR A 108 3.35 7.29 -11.30
CA THR A 108 2.10 7.09 -12.06
C THR A 108 1.12 8.25 -11.82
N PRO A 109 0.09 8.41 -12.67
CA PRO A 109 -0.88 9.51 -12.52
C PRO A 109 -1.74 9.46 -11.25
N SER A 110 -1.89 8.29 -10.62
CA SER A 110 -2.71 8.09 -9.43
C SER A 110 -2.04 7.15 -8.43
N GLY A 111 -2.55 7.12 -7.20
CA GLY A 111 -2.11 6.18 -6.16
C GLY A 111 -2.27 4.72 -6.57
N ILE A 112 -1.49 3.84 -5.99
CA ILE A 112 -1.46 2.42 -6.33
C ILE A 112 -1.97 1.61 -5.15
N ILE A 113 -3.07 0.89 -5.34
CA ILE A 113 -3.65 -0.07 -4.39
C ILE A 113 -3.73 -1.48 -5.00
N GLY A 114 -3.58 -1.59 -6.31
CA GLY A 114 -3.59 -2.86 -7.04
C GLY A 114 -2.28 -3.62 -6.96
N ASN A 115 -2.30 -4.83 -7.49
CA ASN A 115 -1.12 -5.70 -7.54
C ASN A 115 -0.38 -5.52 -8.87
N PHE A 116 0.95 -5.64 -8.80
CA PHE A 116 1.76 -5.78 -10.00
C PHE A 116 1.51 -7.13 -10.67
N MET A 117 1.61 -7.16 -11.97
CA MET A 117 1.58 -8.37 -12.78
C MET A 117 2.82 -8.47 -13.67
N ALA A 118 3.37 -9.67 -13.83
CA ALA A 118 4.44 -9.92 -14.79
C ALA A 118 4.00 -10.97 -15.78
N TYR A 119 4.34 -10.74 -17.05
CA TYR A 119 4.06 -11.68 -18.13
C TYR A 119 5.14 -11.61 -19.21
N SER A 120 5.20 -12.64 -20.03
CA SER A 120 6.11 -12.68 -21.20
C SER A 120 5.29 -12.72 -22.48
N HIS A 121 5.71 -11.94 -23.46
CA HIS A 121 5.14 -11.98 -24.80
C HIS A 121 6.27 -11.88 -25.85
N LYS A 122 6.32 -12.80 -26.80
CA LYS A 122 7.34 -12.87 -27.85
C LYS A 122 8.78 -12.83 -27.32
N GLY A 123 9.04 -13.55 -26.21
CA GLY A 123 10.35 -13.61 -25.58
C GLY A 123 10.75 -12.38 -24.77
N LYS A 124 9.90 -11.37 -24.65
CA LYS A 124 10.12 -10.15 -23.87
C LYS A 124 9.28 -10.18 -22.60
N GLN A 125 9.89 -9.78 -21.47
CA GLN A 125 9.19 -9.66 -20.20
C GLN A 125 8.58 -8.27 -20.02
N TYR A 126 7.38 -8.26 -19.48
CA TYR A 126 6.63 -7.06 -19.16
C TYR A 126 6.20 -7.08 -17.69
N VAL A 127 6.15 -5.89 -17.09
CA VAL A 127 5.59 -5.69 -15.77
C VAL A 127 4.51 -4.62 -15.87
N GLY A 128 3.31 -4.94 -15.45
CA GLY A 128 2.14 -4.05 -15.52
C GLY A 128 1.63 -3.70 -14.14
N ILE A 129 1.08 -2.49 -14.02
CA ILE A 129 0.38 -2.02 -12.83
C ILE A 129 -0.78 -1.12 -13.20
N LEU A 130 -1.90 -1.32 -12.52
CA LEU A 130 -3.03 -0.39 -12.53
C LEU A 130 -2.84 0.63 -11.40
N SER A 131 -2.73 1.91 -11.75
CA SER A 131 -2.76 3.01 -10.80
C SER A 131 -4.16 3.63 -10.78
N GLY A 132 -4.69 3.82 -9.59
CA GLY A 132 -6.01 4.38 -9.35
C GLY A 132 -6.28 4.30 -7.85
N VAL A 133 -6.23 5.45 -7.16
CA VAL A 133 -6.55 5.49 -5.73
C VAL A 133 -8.05 5.37 -5.53
N GLY A 134 -8.45 4.52 -4.59
CA GLY A 134 -9.86 4.27 -4.28
C GLY A 134 -9.97 3.38 -3.05
N GLY A 135 -11.11 2.68 -2.95
CA GLY A 135 -11.41 1.83 -1.80
C GLY A 135 -11.35 2.61 -0.49
N TRP A 136 -11.05 1.94 0.60
CA TRP A 136 -11.03 2.55 1.92
C TRP A 136 -9.96 3.64 2.07
N ALA A 137 -8.75 3.42 1.59
CA ALA A 137 -7.67 4.40 1.66
C ALA A 137 -7.96 5.70 0.89
N GLY A 138 -8.73 5.61 -0.20
CA GLY A 138 -9.07 6.74 -1.04
C GLY A 138 -10.46 7.33 -0.80
N ILE A 139 -11.21 6.89 0.22
CA ILE A 139 -12.62 7.27 0.39
C ILE A 139 -12.81 8.77 0.61
N GLY A 140 -11.93 9.41 1.37
CA GLY A 140 -11.96 10.86 1.59
C GLY A 140 -11.82 11.63 0.28
N LEU A 141 -10.84 11.25 -0.52
CA LEU A 141 -10.58 11.88 -1.82
C LEU A 141 -11.72 11.61 -2.83
N ALA A 142 -12.21 10.36 -2.88
CA ALA A 142 -13.22 9.94 -3.84
C ALA A 142 -14.62 10.50 -3.54
N ALA A 143 -14.99 10.62 -2.27
CA ALA A 143 -16.30 11.08 -1.84
C ALA A 143 -16.31 12.53 -1.32
N GLY A 144 -15.16 13.22 -1.33
CA GLY A 144 -15.05 14.60 -0.83
C GLY A 144 -15.32 14.71 0.67
N LEU A 145 -15.04 13.66 1.45
CA LEU A 145 -15.27 13.66 2.89
C LEU A 145 -14.17 14.43 3.61
N THR A 146 -14.56 15.19 4.63
CA THR A 146 -13.64 16.03 5.44
C THR A 146 -13.63 15.68 6.92
N ASP A 147 -14.64 14.97 7.42
CA ASP A 147 -14.67 14.50 8.80
C ASP A 147 -13.57 13.45 9.02
N PRO A 148 -12.59 13.69 9.90
CA PRO A 148 -11.47 12.78 10.10
C PRO A 148 -11.86 11.39 10.62
N THR A 149 -13.04 11.24 11.24
CA THR A 149 -13.56 9.95 11.72
C THR A 149 -14.33 9.19 10.64
N ALA A 150 -14.73 9.87 9.56
CA ALA A 150 -15.45 9.24 8.46
C ALA A 150 -14.59 8.17 7.77
N GLY A 151 -15.28 7.21 7.12
CA GLY A 151 -14.62 6.08 6.48
C GLY A 151 -13.79 5.24 7.46
N LEU A 152 -14.25 5.09 8.70
CA LEU A 152 -13.52 4.38 9.76
C LEU A 152 -12.12 4.96 10.01
N GLY A 153 -12.03 6.28 10.11
CA GLY A 153 -10.79 7.01 10.35
C GLY A 153 -9.88 7.19 9.12
N ALA A 154 -10.24 6.63 7.96
CA ALA A 154 -9.41 6.75 6.76
C ALA A 154 -9.30 8.19 6.27
N VAL A 155 -10.36 8.98 6.40
CA VAL A 155 -10.36 10.40 5.99
C VAL A 155 -9.29 11.19 6.77
N GLY A 156 -9.19 10.98 8.07
CA GLY A 156 -8.16 11.61 8.91
C GLY A 156 -6.76 11.11 8.59
N ALA A 157 -6.59 9.78 8.54
CA ALA A 157 -5.29 9.15 8.28
C ALA A 157 -4.68 9.55 6.93
N TYR A 158 -5.51 9.69 5.91
CA TYR A 158 -5.08 9.97 4.53
C TYR A 158 -5.46 11.38 4.06
N SER A 159 -5.72 12.31 4.98
CA SER A 159 -6.12 13.69 4.65
C SER A 159 -5.12 14.40 3.74
N ALA A 160 -3.82 14.15 3.92
CA ALA A 160 -2.76 14.72 3.10
C ALA A 160 -2.62 14.06 1.71
N LEU A 161 -3.33 12.95 1.44
CA LEU A 161 -3.16 12.18 0.20
C LEU A 161 -3.49 12.98 -1.05
N SER A 162 -4.47 13.89 -0.97
CA SER A 162 -4.84 14.80 -2.06
C SER A 162 -3.71 15.73 -2.55
N ASN A 163 -2.70 15.97 -1.69
CA ASN A 163 -1.51 16.76 -2.04
C ASN A 163 -0.51 15.98 -2.90
N HIS A 164 -0.63 14.66 -2.95
CA HIS A 164 0.34 13.76 -3.58
C HIS A 164 -0.21 13.04 -4.81
N THR A 165 -1.53 12.81 -4.84
CA THR A 165 -2.16 12.04 -5.91
C THR A 165 -3.56 12.56 -6.20
N ALA A 166 -4.08 12.18 -7.36
CA ALA A 166 -5.44 12.47 -7.79
C ALA A 166 -6.20 11.17 -8.08
N LEU A 167 -7.52 11.26 -8.17
CA LEU A 167 -8.34 10.17 -8.68
C LEU A 167 -7.96 9.89 -10.14
N GLY A 168 -8.05 8.64 -10.55
CA GLY A 168 -7.77 8.23 -11.93
C GLY A 168 -7.68 6.72 -12.04
N GLY A 169 -7.51 6.24 -13.27
CA GLY A 169 -7.31 4.82 -13.55
C GLY A 169 -6.45 4.67 -14.81
N VAL A 170 -5.21 4.23 -14.66
CA VAL A 170 -4.27 4.06 -15.76
C VAL A 170 -3.55 2.71 -15.63
N LEU A 171 -3.52 1.94 -16.71
CA LEU A 171 -2.63 0.79 -16.83
C LEU A 171 -1.28 1.27 -17.36
N THR A 172 -0.24 1.13 -16.55
CA THR A 172 1.15 1.37 -16.96
C THR A 172 1.84 0.03 -17.17
N VAL A 173 2.52 -0.13 -18.30
CA VAL A 173 3.25 -1.35 -18.63
C VAL A 173 4.70 -0.99 -18.91
N PHE A 174 5.61 -1.63 -18.19
CA PHE A 174 7.04 -1.54 -18.40
C PHE A 174 7.51 -2.76 -19.20
N ALA A 175 8.37 -2.54 -20.15
CA ALA A 175 9.07 -3.61 -20.88
C ALA A 175 10.53 -3.62 -20.44
N LEU A 176 11.06 -4.79 -20.12
CA LEU A 176 12.51 -4.94 -19.96
C LEU A 176 13.19 -4.83 -21.33
N PRO A 177 14.36 -4.20 -21.39
CA PRO A 177 15.10 -4.04 -22.66
C PRO A 177 15.45 -5.36 -23.34
#